data_5ec814f5da268996ede14efd88705014
#
_entry.id   5ec814f5da268996ede14efd88705014
#
_cell.length_a   1.000
_cell.length_b   1.000
_cell.length_c   1.000
_cell.angle_alpha   90.00
_cell.angle_beta   90.00
_cell.angle_gamma   90.00
#
_symmetry.space_group_name_H-M   'P 1'
#
loop_
_entity.id
_entity.type
_entity.pdbx_description
1 polymer ?
#
loop_
_entity_poly.entity_id
_entity_poly.type
_entity_poly.pdbx_seq_one_letter_code
_entity_poly.pdbx_strand_id
1 'polypeptide(L)'
;MIKLNNITKIFALPDKKLTALDNVSLHVPKGQICGVIGASGAGKSTLIRCVNLLERPTHGAVIIDDVDLTQLSDAELVKTRRQIGMIFQHFNLLTSRTVFENVALPLELENKSKAEIQEKTTALLALVGLSDKHNVYPANLSGGQKQRVAIARALASDPKVLLCDEATSALDPSTTQSILKLLKEINRTLGITILLITHEMEVVKRICDQVAVIDKGRLIEQGTVSEIFSNPKTELAQEFISSTFHITLPEEYLENLSDTPKHAKSYPIIKFEFTGRSVDAPLLSQASKKFGVELSILTSQIDYAGGVKFGFTIAEVEGDEDAITQTKVYLMENNVRVEVLGYVQ
;
A
#
# COMPACT_ATOMS: atom_id res chain seq x y z
N MET A 1 1.44 17.00 -8.89
CA MET A 1 2.90 16.73 -8.75
C MET A 1 3.34 15.63 -9.71
N ILE A 2 2.81 14.40 -9.59
CA ILE A 2 3.03 13.32 -10.58
C ILE A 2 1.75 13.15 -11.36
N LYS A 3 1.82 13.20 -12.69
CA LYS A 3 0.67 12.93 -13.58
C LYS A 3 1.12 11.94 -14.66
N LEU A 4 0.46 10.82 -14.73
CA LEU A 4 0.60 9.83 -15.79
C LEU A 4 -0.64 9.95 -16.68
N ASN A 5 -0.43 10.21 -17.95
CA ASN A 5 -1.52 10.40 -18.92
C ASN A 5 -1.48 9.27 -19.94
N ASN A 6 -2.44 8.35 -19.86
CA ASN A 6 -2.67 7.26 -20.82
C ASN A 6 -1.40 6.43 -21.09
N ILE A 7 -0.66 6.08 -20.04
CA ILE A 7 0.59 5.32 -20.15
C ILE A 7 0.30 3.90 -20.63
N THR A 8 0.90 3.57 -21.76
CA THR A 8 0.92 2.21 -22.30
C THR A 8 2.36 1.75 -22.45
N LYS A 9 2.68 0.56 -21.96
CA LYS A 9 4.00 -0.07 -22.15
C LYS A 9 3.84 -1.47 -22.71
N ILE A 10 4.43 -1.67 -23.89
CA ILE A 10 4.45 -2.93 -24.60
C ILE A 10 5.90 -3.39 -24.72
N PHE A 11 6.21 -4.59 -24.27
CA PHE A 11 7.49 -5.25 -24.48
C PHE A 11 7.38 -6.18 -25.70
N ALA A 12 8.33 -6.03 -26.62
CA ALA A 12 8.50 -6.96 -27.72
C ALA A 12 9.30 -8.18 -27.24
N LEU A 13 8.67 -9.34 -27.21
CA LEU A 13 9.32 -10.63 -26.96
C LEU A 13 9.52 -11.37 -28.28
N PRO A 14 10.42 -12.36 -28.35
CA PRO A 14 10.72 -13.05 -29.63
C PRO A 14 9.48 -13.55 -30.36
N ASP A 15 8.50 -14.10 -29.65
CA ASP A 15 7.33 -14.75 -30.23
C ASP A 15 6.00 -14.02 -29.97
N LYS A 16 6.01 -12.96 -29.16
CA LYS A 16 4.78 -12.25 -28.77
C LYS A 16 5.04 -10.81 -28.28
N LYS A 17 3.98 -10.02 -28.26
CA LYS A 17 3.97 -8.73 -27.55
C LYS A 17 3.35 -8.91 -26.18
N LEU A 18 3.99 -8.35 -25.14
CA LEU A 18 3.46 -8.30 -23.79
C LEU A 18 3.07 -6.86 -23.44
N THR A 19 1.79 -6.61 -23.28
CA THR A 19 1.31 -5.32 -22.77
C THR A 19 1.39 -5.34 -21.25
N ALA A 20 2.38 -4.66 -20.70
CA ALA A 20 2.59 -4.59 -19.25
C ALA A 20 1.80 -3.47 -18.59
N LEU A 21 1.52 -2.39 -19.33
CA LEU A 21 0.63 -1.29 -18.94
C LEU A 21 -0.28 -0.96 -20.12
N ASP A 22 -1.57 -0.76 -19.85
CA ASP A 22 -2.59 -0.48 -20.85
C ASP A 22 -3.42 0.74 -20.42
N ASN A 23 -3.13 1.88 -21.03
CA ASN A 23 -3.86 3.14 -20.86
C ASN A 23 -3.98 3.60 -19.38
N VAL A 24 -2.90 3.52 -18.61
CA VAL A 24 -2.88 3.90 -17.19
C VAL A 24 -2.79 5.41 -17.03
N SER A 25 -3.77 6.00 -16.35
CA SER A 25 -3.74 7.42 -15.95
C SER A 25 -3.78 7.51 -14.43
N LEU A 26 -2.81 8.21 -13.83
CA LEU A 26 -2.65 8.34 -12.37
C LEU A 26 -2.27 9.77 -12.03
N HIS A 27 -2.88 10.33 -11.00
CA HIS A 27 -2.51 11.64 -10.47
C HIS A 27 -2.17 11.55 -8.98
N VAL A 28 -0.96 11.99 -8.63
CA VAL A 28 -0.50 12.11 -7.23
C VAL A 28 -0.31 13.60 -6.91
N PRO A 29 -1.10 14.16 -5.99
CA PRO A 29 -0.94 15.54 -5.55
C PRO A 29 0.40 15.78 -4.85
N LYS A 30 0.85 17.05 -4.82
CA LYS A 30 2.09 17.43 -4.14
C LYS A 30 2.03 17.14 -2.65
N GLY A 31 3.11 16.60 -2.10
CA GLY A 31 3.26 16.31 -0.67
C GLY A 31 2.45 15.12 -0.16
N GLN A 32 1.73 14.42 -1.02
CA GLN A 32 0.98 13.21 -0.63
C GLN A 32 1.79 11.93 -0.83
N ILE A 33 1.40 10.90 -0.10
CA ILE A 33 1.88 9.53 -0.26
C ILE A 33 0.80 8.74 -1.00
N CYS A 34 1.11 8.25 -2.20
CA CYS A 34 0.22 7.39 -2.98
C CYS A 34 0.76 5.97 -3.03
N GLY A 35 -0.06 5.01 -2.63
CA GLY A 35 0.23 3.58 -2.75
C GLY A 35 -0.38 3.01 -4.02
N VAL A 36 0.39 2.28 -4.81
CA VAL A 36 -0.12 1.46 -5.92
C VAL A 36 -0.10 0.01 -5.51
N ILE A 37 -1.26 -0.61 -5.47
CA ILE A 37 -1.45 -2.01 -5.08
C ILE A 37 -1.92 -2.85 -6.26
N GLY A 38 -1.66 -4.13 -6.20
CA GLY A 38 -2.07 -5.10 -7.21
C GLY A 38 -1.37 -6.44 -7.00
N ALA A 39 -1.87 -7.48 -7.62
CA ALA A 39 -1.27 -8.82 -7.60
C ALA A 39 0.15 -8.82 -8.18
N SER A 40 0.92 -9.89 -7.93
CA SER A 40 2.20 -10.09 -8.60
C SER A 40 2.00 -10.13 -10.12
N GLY A 41 2.85 -9.42 -10.87
CA GLY A 41 2.71 -9.33 -12.33
C GLY A 41 1.64 -8.34 -12.83
N ALA A 42 0.92 -7.63 -11.97
CA ALA A 42 -0.10 -6.64 -12.38
C ALA A 42 0.46 -5.40 -13.12
N GLY A 43 1.78 -5.22 -13.18
CA GLY A 43 2.43 -4.10 -13.88
C GLY A 43 3.02 -3.02 -12.96
N LYS A 44 2.95 -3.18 -11.64
CA LYS A 44 3.40 -2.18 -10.64
C LYS A 44 4.84 -1.71 -10.83
N SER A 45 5.80 -2.64 -10.91
CA SER A 45 7.23 -2.28 -11.09
C SER A 45 7.49 -1.67 -12.47
N THR A 46 6.73 -2.04 -13.51
CA THR A 46 6.79 -1.37 -14.81
C THR A 46 6.27 0.06 -14.70
N LEU A 47 5.17 0.27 -13.97
CA LEU A 47 4.59 1.60 -13.76
C LEU A 47 5.60 2.54 -13.08
N ILE A 48 6.18 2.14 -11.95
CA ILE A 48 7.12 3.00 -11.22
C ILE A 48 8.38 3.30 -12.04
N ARG A 49 8.86 2.34 -12.85
CA ARG A 49 9.97 2.55 -13.77
C ARG A 49 9.62 3.45 -14.95
N CYS A 50 8.35 3.52 -15.35
CA CYS A 50 7.90 4.52 -16.31
C CYS A 50 7.87 5.92 -15.71
N VAL A 51 7.59 6.09 -14.41
CA VAL A 51 7.55 7.41 -13.76
C VAL A 51 8.88 8.16 -13.84
N ASN A 52 10.01 7.46 -13.71
CA ASN A 52 11.35 8.06 -13.84
C ASN A 52 12.00 7.79 -15.21
N LEU A 53 11.22 7.26 -16.17
CA LEU A 53 11.66 6.85 -17.51
C LEU A 53 12.85 5.88 -17.53
N LEU A 54 13.08 5.09 -16.47
CA LEU A 54 13.95 3.91 -16.56
C LEU A 54 13.39 2.92 -17.60
N GLU A 55 12.06 2.88 -17.71
CA GLU A 55 11.33 2.28 -18.82
C GLU A 55 10.56 3.37 -19.57
N ARG A 56 10.94 3.69 -20.80
CA ARG A 56 10.15 4.63 -21.59
C ARG A 56 8.80 4.00 -21.95
N PRO A 57 7.66 4.68 -21.71
CA PRO A 57 6.36 4.20 -22.16
C PRO A 57 6.31 4.11 -23.68
N THR A 58 5.52 3.19 -24.22
CA THR A 58 5.28 3.07 -25.66
C THR A 58 4.37 4.21 -26.13
N HIS A 59 3.39 4.59 -25.30
CA HIS A 59 2.48 5.72 -25.53
C HIS A 59 2.18 6.42 -24.18
N GLY A 60 1.71 7.65 -24.29
CA GLY A 60 1.34 8.48 -23.15
C GLY A 60 2.43 9.44 -22.71
N ALA A 61 2.17 10.20 -21.65
CA ALA A 61 3.06 11.22 -21.13
C ALA A 61 3.27 11.07 -19.61
N VAL A 62 4.49 11.34 -19.15
CA VAL A 62 4.88 11.35 -17.73
C VAL A 62 5.23 12.77 -17.34
N ILE A 63 4.43 13.38 -16.49
CA ILE A 63 4.60 14.78 -16.07
C ILE A 63 4.95 14.78 -14.57
N ILE A 64 6.08 15.40 -14.23
CA ILE A 64 6.53 15.61 -12.86
C ILE A 64 6.80 17.09 -12.66
N ASP A 65 6.15 17.70 -11.65
CA ASP A 65 6.28 19.12 -11.35
C ASP A 65 6.09 19.99 -12.60
N ASP A 66 5.04 19.65 -13.38
CA ASP A 66 4.62 20.29 -14.62
C ASP A 66 5.62 20.20 -15.81
N VAL A 67 6.66 19.35 -15.68
CA VAL A 67 7.61 19.01 -16.75
C VAL A 67 7.25 17.65 -17.34
N ASP A 68 7.00 17.59 -18.64
CA ASP A 68 6.82 16.32 -19.37
C ASP A 68 8.16 15.66 -19.65
N LEU A 69 8.47 14.60 -18.89
CA LEU A 69 9.72 13.86 -18.99
C LEU A 69 9.86 13.14 -20.33
N THR A 70 8.75 12.78 -20.98
CA THR A 70 8.77 12.03 -22.25
C THR A 70 9.31 12.84 -23.42
N GLN A 71 9.26 14.18 -23.28
CA GLN A 71 9.73 15.13 -24.31
C GLN A 71 11.17 15.58 -24.08
N LEU A 72 11.78 15.24 -22.94
CA LEU A 72 13.13 15.68 -22.62
C LEU A 72 14.19 14.92 -23.43
N SER A 73 15.25 15.62 -23.80
CA SER A 73 16.50 15.00 -24.27
C SER A 73 17.16 14.18 -23.14
N ASP A 74 18.05 13.27 -23.48
CA ASP A 74 18.73 12.44 -22.49
C ASP A 74 19.54 13.28 -21.49
N ALA A 75 20.16 14.38 -21.92
CA ALA A 75 20.90 15.28 -21.04
C ALA A 75 19.99 16.03 -20.04
N GLU A 76 18.81 16.47 -20.48
CA GLU A 76 17.80 17.10 -19.61
C GLU A 76 17.19 16.07 -18.65
N LEU A 77 16.93 14.86 -19.14
CA LEU A 77 16.39 13.77 -18.34
C LEU A 77 17.34 13.38 -17.20
N VAL A 78 18.66 13.33 -17.46
CA VAL A 78 19.67 13.09 -16.40
C VAL A 78 19.58 14.15 -15.31
N LYS A 79 19.43 15.43 -15.67
CA LYS A 79 19.27 16.53 -14.69
C LYS A 79 17.96 16.40 -13.92
N THR A 80 16.87 16.12 -14.60
CA THR A 80 15.53 16.00 -13.98
C THR A 80 15.45 14.80 -13.04
N ARG A 81 16.08 13.68 -13.37
CA ARG A 81 16.14 12.48 -12.53
C ARG A 81 16.81 12.74 -11.17
N ARG A 82 17.67 13.75 -11.01
CA ARG A 82 18.22 14.15 -9.70
C ARG A 82 17.14 14.61 -8.74
N GLN A 83 16.01 15.13 -9.26
CA GLN A 83 14.85 15.53 -8.45
C GLN A 83 13.89 14.37 -8.13
N ILE A 84 14.24 13.15 -8.54
CA ILE A 84 13.44 11.93 -8.35
C ILE A 84 14.31 10.91 -7.63
N GLY A 85 14.13 10.77 -6.32
CA GLY A 85 14.78 9.70 -5.55
C GLY A 85 14.11 8.36 -5.83
N MET A 86 14.88 7.29 -5.82
CA MET A 86 14.34 5.94 -5.97
C MET A 86 14.92 4.98 -4.93
N ILE A 87 14.03 4.26 -4.26
CA ILE A 87 14.32 3.18 -3.34
C ILE A 87 13.91 1.88 -4.01
N PHE A 88 14.86 0.96 -4.14
CA PHE A 88 14.65 -0.33 -4.81
C PHE A 88 14.38 -1.44 -3.81
N GLN A 89 13.72 -2.48 -4.25
CA GLN A 89 13.38 -3.68 -3.47
C GLN A 89 14.62 -4.34 -2.83
N HIS A 90 15.75 -4.39 -3.51
CA HIS A 90 16.99 -5.05 -3.07
C HIS A 90 18.07 -4.07 -2.61
N PHE A 91 17.69 -2.89 -2.08
CA PHE A 91 18.58 -1.83 -1.56
C PHE A 91 19.55 -1.25 -2.60
N ASN A 92 20.11 -2.05 -3.50
CA ASN A 92 21.09 -1.69 -4.53
C ASN A 92 22.27 -0.86 -4.00
N LEU A 93 22.79 -1.23 -2.81
CA LEU A 93 23.96 -0.60 -2.23
C LEU A 93 25.24 -1.09 -2.90
N LEU A 94 26.19 -0.20 -3.08
CA LEU A 94 27.53 -0.54 -3.57
C LEU A 94 28.30 -1.24 -2.45
N THR A 95 28.58 -2.52 -2.63
CA THR A 95 29.20 -3.38 -1.61
C THR A 95 30.66 -3.00 -1.33
N SER A 96 31.34 -2.39 -2.29
CA SER A 96 32.73 -1.90 -2.19
C SER A 96 32.84 -0.51 -1.55
N ARG A 97 31.73 0.14 -1.22
CA ARG A 97 31.66 1.46 -0.58
C ARG A 97 31.09 1.36 0.82
N THR A 98 31.57 2.21 1.71
CA THR A 98 31.03 2.38 3.06
C THR A 98 29.61 2.95 3.02
N VAL A 99 28.94 2.99 4.18
CA VAL A 99 27.65 3.66 4.35
C VAL A 99 27.72 5.12 3.93
N PHE A 100 28.74 5.85 4.41
CA PHE A 100 28.96 7.24 4.04
C PHE A 100 29.11 7.41 2.53
N GLU A 101 29.98 6.64 1.89
CA GLU A 101 30.25 6.72 0.46
C GLU A 101 29.05 6.31 -0.41
N ASN A 102 28.19 5.40 0.08
CA ASN A 102 26.92 5.08 -0.60
C ASN A 102 25.97 6.28 -0.61
N VAL A 103 25.83 7.00 0.51
CA VAL A 103 24.94 8.18 0.60
C VAL A 103 25.56 9.38 -0.11
N ALA A 104 26.88 9.53 -0.11
CA ALA A 104 27.60 10.60 -0.78
C ALA A 104 27.57 10.51 -2.31
N LEU A 105 27.39 9.30 -2.87
CA LEU A 105 27.49 9.05 -4.32
C LEU A 105 26.70 10.01 -5.21
N PRO A 106 25.41 10.33 -4.95
CA PRO A 106 24.67 11.29 -5.78
C PRO A 106 25.31 12.68 -5.76
N LEU A 107 25.84 13.11 -4.61
CA LEU A 107 26.49 14.42 -4.47
C LEU A 107 27.85 14.46 -5.21
N GLU A 108 28.60 13.36 -5.18
CA GLU A 108 29.83 13.20 -5.98
C GLU A 108 29.52 13.36 -7.49
N LEU A 109 28.45 12.71 -7.97
CA LEU A 109 28.00 12.79 -9.35
C LEU A 109 27.47 14.20 -9.74
N GLU A 110 27.11 15.00 -8.75
CA GLU A 110 26.75 16.42 -8.91
C GLU A 110 27.96 17.36 -8.84
N ASN A 111 29.17 16.83 -8.65
CA ASN A 111 30.42 17.59 -8.45
C ASN A 111 30.33 18.58 -7.28
N LYS A 112 29.65 18.22 -6.18
CA LYS A 112 29.61 18.99 -4.95
C LYS A 112 30.99 19.04 -4.29
N SER A 113 31.27 20.09 -3.54
CA SER A 113 32.50 20.21 -2.79
C SER A 113 32.58 19.16 -1.66
N LYS A 114 33.79 18.78 -1.25
CA LYS A 114 34.00 17.82 -0.14
C LYS A 114 33.32 18.28 1.14
N ALA A 115 33.29 19.59 1.41
CA ALA A 115 32.61 20.15 2.59
C ALA A 115 31.10 19.94 2.55
N GLU A 116 30.45 20.26 1.41
CA GLU A 116 29.01 20.05 1.18
C GLU A 116 28.65 18.56 1.28
N ILE A 117 29.46 17.68 0.68
CA ILE A 117 29.25 16.23 0.76
C ILE A 117 29.31 15.76 2.21
N GLN A 118 30.34 16.19 2.96
CA GLN A 118 30.51 15.80 4.35
C GLN A 118 29.33 16.26 5.21
N GLU A 119 28.96 17.53 5.12
CA GLU A 119 27.86 18.11 5.88
C GLU A 119 26.54 17.40 5.60
N LYS A 120 26.17 17.31 4.33
CA LYS A 120 24.88 16.77 3.90
C LYS A 120 24.75 15.28 4.18
N THR A 121 25.81 14.52 3.88
CA THR A 121 25.82 13.06 4.14
C THR A 121 25.70 12.78 5.64
N THR A 122 26.41 13.53 6.49
CA THR A 122 26.30 13.39 7.94
C THR A 122 24.89 13.71 8.44
N ALA A 123 24.28 14.78 7.94
CA ALA A 123 22.91 15.15 8.30
C ALA A 123 21.88 14.07 7.86
N LEU A 124 22.03 13.50 6.66
CA LEU A 124 21.17 12.44 6.17
C LEU A 124 21.32 11.14 6.97
N LEU A 125 22.55 10.78 7.34
CA LEU A 125 22.80 9.60 8.20
C LEU A 125 22.19 9.79 9.59
N ALA A 126 22.24 11.01 10.13
CA ALA A 126 21.54 11.34 11.38
C ALA A 126 20.03 11.22 11.24
N LEU A 127 19.46 11.76 10.15
CA LEU A 127 18.01 11.68 9.85
C LEU A 127 17.49 10.24 9.83
N VAL A 128 18.28 9.31 9.26
CA VAL A 128 17.88 7.90 9.20
C VAL A 128 18.34 7.07 10.41
N GLY A 129 18.98 7.69 11.43
CA GLY A 129 19.43 7.04 12.67
C GLY A 129 20.65 6.13 12.49
N LEU A 130 21.61 6.52 11.66
CA LEU A 130 22.84 5.78 11.36
C LEU A 130 24.11 6.61 11.57
N SER A 131 24.09 7.58 12.51
CA SER A 131 25.23 8.47 12.79
C SER A 131 26.50 7.74 13.21
N ASP A 132 26.38 6.54 13.78
CA ASP A 132 27.48 5.69 14.25
C ASP A 132 28.03 4.73 13.18
N LYS A 133 27.47 4.71 11.96
CA LYS A 133 27.73 3.70 10.92
C LYS A 133 28.51 4.20 9.70
N HIS A 134 29.06 5.41 9.74
CA HIS A 134 29.72 6.06 8.58
C HIS A 134 30.70 5.16 7.84
N ASN A 135 31.58 4.49 8.56
CA ASN A 135 32.67 3.68 8.02
C ASN A 135 32.35 2.18 7.88
N VAL A 136 31.08 1.80 8.12
CA VAL A 136 30.64 0.41 8.02
C VAL A 136 30.31 0.07 6.57
N TYR A 137 30.63 -1.14 6.13
CA TYR A 137 30.27 -1.64 4.78
C TYR A 137 28.90 -2.31 4.80
N PRO A 138 28.16 -2.30 3.67
CA PRO A 138 26.83 -2.91 3.57
C PRO A 138 26.76 -4.37 4.02
N ALA A 139 27.84 -5.15 3.86
CA ALA A 139 27.89 -6.54 4.30
C ALA A 139 27.63 -6.71 5.81
N ASN A 140 28.02 -5.71 6.60
CA ASN A 140 27.94 -5.71 8.06
C ASN A 140 26.67 -5.03 8.61
N LEU A 141 25.68 -4.77 7.77
CA LEU A 141 24.42 -4.13 8.13
C LEU A 141 23.25 -5.12 8.13
N SER A 142 22.30 -4.94 9.05
CA SER A 142 21.01 -5.60 8.98
C SER A 142 20.19 -5.13 7.76
N GLY A 143 19.15 -5.86 7.37
CA GLY A 143 18.25 -5.48 6.28
C GLY A 143 17.66 -4.09 6.48
N GLY A 144 17.16 -3.79 7.68
CA GLY A 144 16.61 -2.47 8.01
C GLY A 144 17.65 -1.35 7.97
N GLN A 145 18.90 -1.62 8.38
CA GLN A 145 19.98 -0.64 8.25
C GLN A 145 20.34 -0.39 6.77
N LYS A 146 20.41 -1.43 5.96
CA LYS A 146 20.60 -1.29 4.50
C LYS A 146 19.50 -0.44 3.86
N GLN A 147 18.25 -0.64 4.27
CA GLN A 147 17.12 0.15 3.79
C GLN A 147 17.24 1.62 4.20
N ARG A 148 17.64 1.91 5.43
CA ARG A 148 17.89 3.28 5.89
C ARG A 148 19.01 3.97 5.10
N VAL A 149 20.08 3.26 4.75
CA VAL A 149 21.14 3.77 3.86
C VAL A 149 20.57 4.07 2.46
N ALA A 150 19.74 3.17 1.90
CA ALA A 150 19.10 3.38 0.60
C ALA A 150 18.19 4.60 0.60
N ILE A 151 17.42 4.81 1.70
CA ILE A 151 16.59 6.00 1.89
C ILE A 151 17.47 7.27 1.94
N ALA A 152 18.51 7.29 2.78
CA ALA A 152 19.43 8.43 2.89
C ALA A 152 20.07 8.79 1.54
N ARG A 153 20.52 7.78 0.79
CA ARG A 153 21.06 7.96 -0.57
C ARG A 153 20.03 8.55 -1.54
N ALA A 154 18.79 8.07 -1.49
CA ALA A 154 17.73 8.57 -2.35
C ALA A 154 17.35 10.04 -2.05
N LEU A 155 17.61 10.51 -0.83
CA LEU A 155 17.37 11.90 -0.41
C LEU A 155 18.55 12.84 -0.69
N ALA A 156 19.72 12.32 -1.10
CA ALA A 156 20.95 13.11 -1.16
C ALA A 156 20.87 14.31 -2.13
N SER A 157 20.13 14.18 -3.24
CA SER A 157 19.95 15.24 -4.25
C SER A 157 18.73 16.14 -3.99
N ASP A 158 18.17 16.21 -2.78
CA ASP A 158 16.96 16.97 -2.42
C ASP A 158 15.79 16.71 -3.38
N PRO A 159 15.36 15.45 -3.52
CA PRO A 159 14.34 15.11 -4.50
C PRO A 159 12.98 15.72 -4.11
N LYS A 160 12.18 16.10 -5.11
CA LYS A 160 10.78 16.49 -4.93
C LYS A 160 9.84 15.28 -4.90
N VAL A 161 10.27 14.19 -5.50
CA VAL A 161 9.54 12.93 -5.60
C VAL A 161 10.42 11.78 -5.10
N LEU A 162 9.84 10.89 -4.32
CA LEU A 162 10.45 9.65 -3.88
C LEU A 162 9.63 8.47 -4.41
N LEU A 163 10.26 7.63 -5.18
CA LEU A 163 9.68 6.39 -5.73
C LEU A 163 10.15 5.21 -4.89
N CYS A 164 9.22 4.38 -4.42
CA CYS A 164 9.52 3.22 -3.58
C CYS A 164 9.02 1.94 -4.26
N ASP A 165 9.95 1.13 -4.78
CA ASP A 165 9.66 -0.17 -5.40
C ASP A 165 9.75 -1.26 -4.32
N GLU A 166 8.61 -1.66 -3.74
CA GLU A 166 8.48 -2.69 -2.69
C GLU A 166 9.52 -2.53 -1.56
N ALA A 167 9.67 -1.31 -1.05
CA ALA A 167 10.74 -0.92 -0.14
C ALA A 167 10.77 -1.66 1.22
N THR A 168 9.77 -2.49 1.52
CA THR A 168 9.63 -3.22 2.79
C THR A 168 9.53 -4.73 2.65
N SER A 169 9.39 -5.26 1.44
CA SER A 169 9.09 -6.69 1.18
C SER A 169 10.16 -7.67 1.68
N ALA A 170 11.41 -7.21 1.87
CA ALA A 170 12.53 -8.03 2.35
C ALA A 170 12.83 -7.84 3.86
N LEU A 171 11.92 -7.20 4.62
CA LEU A 171 12.12 -6.84 6.02
C LEU A 171 11.15 -7.60 6.93
N ASP A 172 11.58 -7.80 8.18
CA ASP A 172 10.67 -8.31 9.21
C ASP A 172 9.59 -7.27 9.59
N PRO A 173 8.46 -7.69 10.18
CA PRO A 173 7.33 -6.80 10.46
C PRO A 173 7.69 -5.59 11.36
N SER A 174 8.57 -5.76 12.34
CA SER A 174 8.96 -4.68 13.25
C SER A 174 9.82 -3.63 12.55
N THR A 175 10.75 -4.09 11.74
CA THR A 175 11.59 -3.24 10.89
C THR A 175 10.76 -2.52 9.83
N THR A 176 9.81 -3.22 9.18
CA THR A 176 8.86 -2.62 8.24
C THR A 176 8.13 -1.43 8.86
N GLN A 177 7.57 -1.59 10.07
CA GLN A 177 6.89 -0.49 10.78
C GLN A 177 7.81 0.71 11.01
N SER A 178 9.06 0.46 11.40
CA SER A 178 10.07 1.50 11.62
C SER A 178 10.41 2.27 10.34
N ILE A 179 10.55 1.57 9.20
CA ILE A 179 10.79 2.18 7.89
C ILE A 179 9.59 2.99 7.40
N LEU A 180 8.38 2.47 7.57
CA LEU A 180 7.15 3.20 7.20
C LEU A 180 6.98 4.49 8.01
N LYS A 181 7.26 4.44 9.31
CA LYS A 181 7.26 5.63 10.17
C LYS A 181 8.28 6.66 9.69
N LEU A 182 9.50 6.22 9.35
CA LEU A 182 10.55 7.08 8.80
C LEU A 182 10.10 7.74 7.47
N LEU A 183 9.53 6.99 6.54
CA LEU A 183 9.04 7.53 5.27
C LEU A 183 7.93 8.57 5.48
N LYS A 184 6.99 8.32 6.39
CA LYS A 184 5.93 9.27 6.74
C LYS A 184 6.49 10.55 7.38
N GLU A 185 7.50 10.42 8.23
CA GLU A 185 8.20 11.54 8.85
C GLU A 185 8.95 12.38 7.81
N ILE A 186 9.68 11.76 6.90
CA ILE A 186 10.36 12.39 5.76
C ILE A 186 9.34 13.15 4.89
N ASN A 187 8.23 12.51 4.51
CA ASN A 187 7.18 13.16 3.73
C ASN A 187 6.66 14.42 4.43
N ARG A 188 6.33 14.31 5.73
CA ARG A 188 5.78 15.43 6.51
C ARG A 188 6.78 16.56 6.69
N THR A 189 8.06 16.23 6.97
CA THR A 189 9.08 17.24 7.32
C THR A 189 9.65 17.92 6.09
N LEU A 190 9.87 17.19 5.01
CA LEU A 190 10.48 17.68 3.79
C LEU A 190 9.47 18.05 2.69
N GLY A 191 8.18 17.72 2.86
CA GLY A 191 7.14 17.97 1.87
C GLY A 191 7.28 17.17 0.57
N ILE A 192 8.05 16.08 0.59
CA ILE A 192 8.33 15.23 -0.58
C ILE A 192 7.08 14.43 -0.96
N THR A 193 6.75 14.37 -2.25
CA THR A 193 5.70 13.50 -2.77
C THR A 193 6.23 12.08 -2.90
N ILE A 194 5.50 11.10 -2.36
CA ILE A 194 5.92 9.69 -2.39
C ILE A 194 4.95 8.88 -3.25
N LEU A 195 5.49 8.13 -4.21
CA LEU A 195 4.77 7.06 -4.91
C LEU A 195 5.41 5.73 -4.52
N LEU A 196 4.66 4.88 -3.87
CA LEU A 196 5.13 3.55 -3.48
C LEU A 196 4.31 2.47 -4.17
N ILE A 197 4.95 1.38 -4.51
CA ILE A 197 4.28 0.16 -4.93
C ILE A 197 4.45 -0.91 -3.86
N THR A 198 3.38 -1.64 -3.62
CA THR A 198 3.35 -2.73 -2.63
C THR A 198 2.25 -3.73 -2.97
N HIS A 199 2.36 -4.92 -2.44
CA HIS A 199 1.26 -5.90 -2.38
C HIS A 199 0.67 -6.00 -0.95
N GLU A 200 1.21 -5.22 0.00
CA GLU A 200 0.82 -5.24 1.40
C GLU A 200 -0.15 -4.09 1.71
N MET A 201 -1.43 -4.41 1.98
CA MET A 201 -2.44 -3.40 2.36
C MET A 201 -2.11 -2.70 3.68
N GLU A 202 -1.42 -3.38 4.60
CA GLU A 202 -0.95 -2.78 5.85
C GLU A 202 -0.04 -1.55 5.61
N VAL A 203 0.80 -1.59 4.58
CA VAL A 203 1.63 -0.45 4.18
C VAL A 203 0.75 0.73 3.75
N VAL A 204 -0.24 0.46 2.88
CA VAL A 204 -1.18 1.48 2.39
C VAL A 204 -1.94 2.11 3.54
N LYS A 205 -2.53 1.30 4.40
CA LYS A 205 -3.31 1.73 5.56
C LYS A 205 -2.52 2.65 6.50
N ARG A 206 -1.24 2.35 6.71
CA ARG A 206 -0.40 3.05 7.69
C ARG A 206 0.11 4.40 7.24
N ILE A 207 0.50 4.54 5.98
CA ILE A 207 1.22 5.76 5.56
C ILE A 207 0.62 6.48 4.37
N CYS A 208 -0.22 5.84 3.54
CA CYS A 208 -0.74 6.46 2.33
C CYS A 208 -1.90 7.42 2.59
N ASP A 209 -1.98 8.45 1.78
CA ASP A 209 -3.12 9.37 1.69
C ASP A 209 -4.07 8.92 0.58
N GLN A 210 -3.49 8.40 -0.51
CA GLN A 210 -4.22 7.87 -1.66
C GLN A 210 -3.76 6.46 -2.00
N VAL A 211 -4.63 5.72 -2.65
CA VAL A 211 -4.36 4.38 -3.17
C VAL A 211 -4.90 4.24 -4.58
N ALA A 212 -4.15 3.54 -5.41
CA ALA A 212 -4.49 3.16 -6.76
C ALA A 212 -4.39 1.63 -6.90
N VAL A 213 -5.43 1.00 -7.39
CA VAL A 213 -5.49 -0.45 -7.60
C VAL A 213 -5.21 -0.75 -9.06
N ILE A 214 -4.20 -1.57 -9.32
CA ILE A 214 -3.83 -1.98 -10.68
C ILE A 214 -4.05 -3.49 -10.85
N ASP A 215 -4.69 -3.87 -11.95
CA ASP A 215 -4.85 -5.26 -12.36
C ASP A 215 -4.55 -5.40 -13.85
N LYS A 216 -3.77 -6.43 -14.20
CA LYS A 216 -3.42 -6.77 -15.61
C LYS A 216 -3.02 -5.56 -16.45
N GLY A 217 -2.20 -4.69 -15.86
CA GLY A 217 -1.69 -3.49 -16.51
C GLY A 217 -2.67 -2.31 -16.58
N ARG A 218 -3.85 -2.39 -15.98
CA ARG A 218 -4.86 -1.32 -15.98
C ARG A 218 -5.11 -0.78 -14.58
N LEU A 219 -5.28 0.51 -14.47
CA LEU A 219 -5.77 1.14 -13.24
C LEU A 219 -7.29 0.89 -13.16
N ILE A 220 -7.72 0.12 -12.16
CA ILE A 220 -9.14 -0.26 -12.02
C ILE A 220 -9.87 0.57 -10.97
N GLU A 221 -9.13 1.10 -9.97
CA GLU A 221 -9.71 1.95 -8.95
C GLU A 221 -8.66 2.92 -8.39
N GLN A 222 -9.06 4.15 -8.04
CA GLN A 222 -8.24 5.15 -7.38
C GLN A 222 -9.09 6.02 -6.47
N GLY A 223 -8.56 6.38 -5.30
CA GLY A 223 -9.20 7.27 -4.35
C GLY A 223 -8.34 7.54 -3.13
N THR A 224 -8.88 8.28 -2.17
CA THR A 224 -8.27 8.37 -0.85
C THR A 224 -8.32 7.00 -0.16
N VAL A 225 -7.38 6.75 0.76
CA VAL A 225 -7.40 5.52 1.56
C VAL A 225 -8.74 5.36 2.26
N SER A 226 -9.29 6.46 2.79
CA SER A 226 -10.63 6.49 3.41
C SER A 226 -11.74 6.00 2.47
N GLU A 227 -11.77 6.51 1.23
CA GLU A 227 -12.80 6.13 0.24
C GLU A 227 -12.72 4.66 -0.14
N ILE A 228 -11.51 4.17 -0.45
CA ILE A 228 -11.30 2.78 -0.88
C ILE A 228 -11.62 1.80 0.25
N PHE A 229 -11.23 2.12 1.50
CA PHE A 229 -11.52 1.24 2.65
C PHE A 229 -12.99 1.30 3.10
N SER A 230 -13.69 2.43 2.87
CA SER A 230 -15.11 2.56 3.24
C SER A 230 -16.06 2.00 2.20
N ASN A 231 -15.72 2.12 0.91
CA ASN A 231 -16.61 1.77 -0.19
C ASN A 231 -15.82 1.32 -1.43
N PRO A 232 -15.13 0.16 -1.36
CA PRO A 232 -14.42 -0.39 -2.49
C PRO A 232 -15.40 -0.73 -3.63
N LYS A 233 -15.08 -0.27 -4.83
CA LYS A 233 -15.96 -0.42 -6.00
C LYS A 233 -15.69 -1.69 -6.81
N THR A 234 -14.47 -2.22 -6.71
CA THR A 234 -14.02 -3.39 -7.46
C THR A 234 -13.87 -4.60 -6.53
N GLU A 235 -14.14 -5.79 -7.06
CA GLU A 235 -13.94 -7.05 -6.33
C GLU A 235 -12.50 -7.18 -5.82
N LEU A 236 -11.52 -6.85 -6.66
CA LEU A 236 -10.11 -6.92 -6.27
C LEU A 236 -9.76 -5.98 -5.12
N ALA A 237 -10.32 -4.76 -5.07
CA ALA A 237 -10.13 -3.86 -3.92
C ALA A 237 -10.76 -4.44 -2.65
N GLN A 238 -11.94 -5.08 -2.77
CA GLN A 238 -12.58 -5.78 -1.66
C GLN A 238 -11.73 -6.94 -1.15
N GLU A 239 -11.17 -7.76 -2.05
CA GLU A 239 -10.27 -8.85 -1.69
C GLU A 239 -9.02 -8.33 -0.95
N PHE A 240 -8.38 -7.27 -1.45
CA PHE A 240 -7.23 -6.67 -0.79
C PHE A 240 -7.56 -6.12 0.60
N ILE A 241 -8.71 -5.48 0.78
CA ILE A 241 -9.14 -5.00 2.10
C ILE A 241 -9.44 -6.18 3.02
N SER A 242 -10.16 -7.17 2.54
CA SER A 242 -10.49 -8.37 3.30
C SER A 242 -9.23 -9.14 3.74
N SER A 243 -8.17 -9.13 2.94
CA SER A 243 -6.88 -9.76 3.28
C SER A 243 -6.14 -9.08 4.44
N THR A 244 -6.51 -7.84 4.80
CA THR A 244 -5.96 -7.18 6.00
C THR A 244 -6.48 -7.76 7.29
N PHE A 245 -7.60 -8.47 7.22
CA PHE A 245 -8.19 -9.15 8.35
C PHE A 245 -7.76 -10.61 8.37
N HIS A 246 -7.10 -11.02 9.42
CA HIS A 246 -6.85 -12.44 9.67
C HIS A 246 -8.13 -13.10 10.18
N ILE A 247 -9.03 -13.44 9.25
CA ILE A 247 -10.28 -14.11 9.56
C ILE A 247 -9.96 -15.58 9.76
N THR A 248 -9.82 -16.02 10.99
CA THR A 248 -9.73 -17.43 11.36
C THR A 248 -10.97 -17.81 12.16
N LEU A 249 -11.82 -18.64 11.59
CA LEU A 249 -12.81 -19.37 12.38
C LEU A 249 -12.07 -20.46 13.18
N PRO A 250 -12.47 -20.74 14.43
CA PRO A 250 -11.96 -21.90 15.15
C PRO A 250 -12.14 -23.19 14.33
N GLU A 251 -11.17 -24.10 14.42
CA GLU A 251 -11.20 -25.37 13.63
C GLU A 251 -12.50 -26.16 13.83
N GLU A 252 -13.04 -26.17 15.04
CA GLU A 252 -14.32 -26.81 15.38
C GLU A 252 -15.49 -26.31 14.51
N TYR A 253 -15.50 -25.02 14.15
CA TYR A 253 -16.52 -24.45 13.28
C TYR A 253 -16.27 -24.79 11.82
N LEU A 254 -15.00 -24.81 11.38
CA LEU A 254 -14.65 -25.14 9.99
C LEU A 254 -15.01 -26.59 9.64
N GLU A 255 -14.79 -27.52 10.56
CA GLU A 255 -15.10 -28.96 10.38
C GLU A 255 -16.62 -29.22 10.32
N ASN A 256 -17.43 -28.43 11.00
CA ASN A 256 -18.87 -28.61 11.13
C ASN A 256 -19.69 -27.66 10.24
N LEU A 257 -19.03 -26.76 9.49
CA LEU A 257 -19.69 -25.79 8.62
C LEU A 257 -20.35 -26.48 7.43
N SER A 258 -21.60 -26.15 7.13
CA SER A 258 -22.32 -26.63 5.95
C SER A 258 -22.95 -25.48 5.18
N ASP A 259 -23.01 -25.57 3.86
CA ASP A 259 -23.58 -24.53 2.99
C ASP A 259 -25.09 -24.37 3.17
N THR A 260 -25.76 -25.36 3.70
CA THR A 260 -27.19 -25.38 3.93
C THR A 260 -27.53 -25.91 5.33
N PRO A 261 -28.63 -25.43 5.94
CA PRO A 261 -29.06 -25.96 7.23
C PRO A 261 -29.41 -27.46 7.11
N LYS A 262 -28.77 -28.30 7.92
CA LYS A 262 -28.99 -29.75 7.93
C LYS A 262 -30.16 -30.16 8.82
N HIS A 263 -30.50 -29.35 9.83
CA HIS A 263 -31.53 -29.60 10.83
C HIS A 263 -32.26 -28.29 11.18
N ALA A 264 -33.42 -28.41 11.83
CA ALA A 264 -34.22 -27.26 12.28
C ALA A 264 -33.49 -26.39 13.33
N LYS A 265 -32.41 -26.85 13.93
CA LYS A 265 -31.56 -26.14 14.87
C LYS A 265 -30.16 -25.82 14.29
N SER A 266 -30.03 -25.72 12.97
CA SER A 266 -28.80 -25.25 12.37
C SER A 266 -28.83 -23.72 12.30
N TYR A 267 -27.88 -23.07 12.97
CA TYR A 267 -27.78 -21.62 13.03
C TYR A 267 -26.75 -21.10 12.02
N PRO A 268 -27.02 -19.96 11.38
CA PRO A 268 -26.06 -19.36 10.44
C PRO A 268 -24.88 -18.72 11.16
N ILE A 269 -23.69 -18.97 10.63
CA ILE A 269 -22.51 -18.17 10.92
C ILE A 269 -22.50 -17.02 9.95
N ILE A 270 -22.59 -15.79 10.48
CA ILE A 270 -22.71 -14.58 9.67
C ILE A 270 -21.52 -13.67 9.93
N LYS A 271 -20.94 -13.17 8.83
CA LYS A 271 -19.93 -12.12 8.83
C LYS A 271 -20.64 -10.77 8.62
N PHE A 272 -20.43 -9.86 9.53
CA PHE A 272 -20.89 -8.47 9.48
C PHE A 272 -19.70 -7.56 9.25
N GLU A 273 -19.66 -6.85 8.12
CA GLU A 273 -18.62 -5.88 7.82
C GLU A 273 -19.15 -4.47 8.05
N PHE A 274 -18.41 -3.69 8.84
CA PHE A 274 -18.75 -2.34 9.25
C PHE A 274 -17.79 -1.33 8.65
N THR A 275 -18.29 -0.19 8.21
CA THR A 275 -17.47 0.90 7.66
C THR A 275 -17.98 2.26 8.12
N GLY A 276 -17.07 3.16 8.50
CA GLY A 276 -17.41 4.52 8.90
C GLY A 276 -18.37 4.56 10.10
N ARG A 277 -19.52 5.20 9.94
CA ARG A 277 -20.48 5.40 11.05
C ARG A 277 -21.11 4.12 11.60
N SER A 278 -21.18 3.07 10.80
CA SER A 278 -21.76 1.81 11.24
C SER A 278 -20.88 1.10 12.30
N VAL A 279 -19.57 1.40 12.34
CA VAL A 279 -18.65 0.86 13.36
C VAL A 279 -18.91 1.45 14.74
N ASP A 280 -19.30 2.74 14.82
CA ASP A 280 -19.52 3.44 16.10
C ASP A 280 -20.92 3.21 16.68
N ALA A 281 -21.86 2.75 15.86
CA ALA A 281 -23.23 2.47 16.29
C ALA A 281 -23.33 1.05 16.88
N PRO A 282 -24.08 0.86 17.99
CA PRO A 282 -24.25 -0.46 18.61
C PRO A 282 -25.27 -1.33 17.84
N LEU A 283 -25.11 -1.46 16.53
CA LEU A 283 -26.09 -2.05 15.62
C LEU A 283 -26.40 -3.52 15.92
N LEU A 284 -25.39 -4.33 16.25
CA LEU A 284 -25.60 -5.74 16.61
C LEU A 284 -26.45 -5.87 17.90
N SER A 285 -26.13 -5.07 18.92
CA SER A 285 -26.91 -5.04 20.18
C SER A 285 -28.34 -4.52 19.98
N GLN A 286 -28.51 -3.54 19.07
CA GLN A 286 -29.86 -3.04 18.75
C GLN A 286 -30.66 -4.08 17.97
N ALA A 287 -30.07 -4.77 17.03
CA ALA A 287 -30.70 -5.84 16.25
C ALA A 287 -31.13 -7.00 17.17
N SER A 288 -30.22 -7.46 18.04
CA SER A 288 -30.53 -8.51 19.02
C SER A 288 -31.76 -8.16 19.88
N LYS A 289 -31.79 -6.94 20.43
CA LYS A 289 -32.94 -6.49 21.29
C LYS A 289 -34.23 -6.32 20.47
N LYS A 290 -34.15 -5.84 19.23
CA LYS A 290 -35.30 -5.51 18.40
C LYS A 290 -36.00 -6.75 17.84
N PHE A 291 -35.20 -7.75 17.43
CA PHE A 291 -35.70 -8.93 16.73
C PHE A 291 -35.64 -10.21 17.57
N GLY A 292 -35.07 -10.16 18.79
CA GLY A 292 -35.00 -11.30 19.68
C GLY A 292 -34.01 -12.38 19.24
N VAL A 293 -32.96 -12.00 18.48
CA VAL A 293 -31.89 -12.93 18.11
C VAL A 293 -30.76 -12.90 19.14
N GLU A 294 -30.12 -14.03 19.36
CA GLU A 294 -28.89 -14.13 20.14
C GLU A 294 -27.67 -14.20 19.22
N LEU A 295 -26.59 -13.52 19.64
CA LEU A 295 -25.37 -13.39 18.85
C LEU A 295 -24.18 -13.91 19.66
N SER A 296 -23.69 -15.09 19.30
CA SER A 296 -22.45 -15.65 19.85
C SER A 296 -21.26 -15.19 19.00
N ILE A 297 -20.50 -14.19 19.48
CA ILE A 297 -19.38 -13.61 18.73
C ILE A 297 -18.19 -14.58 18.73
N LEU A 298 -17.80 -15.05 17.56
CA LEU A 298 -16.67 -15.94 17.35
C LEU A 298 -15.36 -15.17 17.18
N THR A 299 -15.40 -14.08 16.41
CA THR A 299 -14.26 -13.17 16.24
C THR A 299 -14.75 -11.78 15.86
N SER A 300 -14.01 -10.76 16.27
CA SER A 300 -14.31 -9.37 15.92
C SER A 300 -13.01 -8.57 15.85
N GLN A 301 -12.86 -7.75 14.82
CA GLN A 301 -11.72 -6.86 14.68
C GLN A 301 -12.17 -5.51 14.14
N ILE A 302 -11.67 -4.44 14.77
CA ILE A 302 -11.87 -3.04 14.32
C ILE A 302 -10.51 -2.45 14.05
N ASP A 303 -10.38 -1.74 12.94
CA ASP A 303 -9.15 -1.12 12.49
C ASP A 303 -9.40 0.30 11.94
N TYR A 304 -8.31 1.00 11.55
CA TYR A 304 -8.34 2.38 11.06
C TYR A 304 -7.52 2.49 9.79
N ALA A 305 -8.08 3.17 8.78
CA ALA A 305 -7.37 3.55 7.58
C ALA A 305 -7.82 4.92 7.09
N GLY A 306 -6.89 5.84 6.79
CA GLY A 306 -7.23 7.18 6.32
C GLY A 306 -8.14 7.98 7.24
N GLY A 307 -8.12 7.71 8.55
CA GLY A 307 -8.99 8.36 9.54
C GLY A 307 -10.40 7.77 9.66
N VAL A 308 -10.71 6.70 8.91
CA VAL A 308 -12.00 6.00 8.96
C VAL A 308 -11.84 4.68 9.71
N LYS A 309 -12.81 4.37 10.58
CA LYS A 309 -12.93 3.06 11.20
C LYS A 309 -13.58 2.08 10.23
N PHE A 310 -13.10 0.86 10.23
CA PHE A 310 -13.70 -0.26 9.51
C PHE A 310 -13.43 -1.54 10.30
N GLY A 311 -14.24 -2.56 10.12
CA GLY A 311 -14.06 -3.80 10.86
C GLY A 311 -15.06 -4.85 10.45
N PHE A 312 -14.93 -6.01 11.08
CA PHE A 312 -15.88 -7.09 10.92
C PHE A 312 -16.16 -7.77 12.28
N THR A 313 -17.31 -8.42 12.33
CA THR A 313 -17.67 -9.35 13.39
C THR A 313 -18.20 -10.62 12.74
N ILE A 314 -17.73 -11.78 13.15
CA ILE A 314 -18.32 -13.06 12.80
C ILE A 314 -19.01 -13.60 14.03
N ALA A 315 -20.28 -13.92 13.88
CA ALA A 315 -21.08 -14.47 14.96
C ALA A 315 -21.98 -15.60 14.44
N GLU A 316 -22.23 -16.57 15.32
CA GLU A 316 -23.36 -17.47 15.20
C GLU A 316 -24.62 -16.70 15.62
N VAL A 317 -25.68 -16.83 14.83
CA VAL A 317 -26.93 -16.08 15.03
C VAL A 317 -28.06 -17.06 15.31
N GLU A 318 -28.48 -17.12 16.58
CA GLU A 318 -29.58 -17.97 17.04
C GLU A 318 -30.90 -17.18 17.05
N GLY A 319 -31.99 -17.82 16.59
CA GLY A 319 -33.33 -17.23 16.53
C GLY A 319 -34.22 -17.90 15.50
N ASP A 320 -35.44 -17.42 15.42
CA ASP A 320 -36.36 -17.86 14.38
C ASP A 320 -35.93 -17.35 13.02
N GLU A 321 -36.21 -18.08 11.94
CA GLU A 321 -35.80 -17.76 10.58
C GLU A 321 -36.22 -16.34 10.13
N ASP A 322 -37.45 -15.94 10.51
CA ASP A 322 -37.96 -14.59 10.25
C ASP A 322 -37.18 -13.53 11.01
N ALA A 323 -36.84 -13.77 12.30
CA ALA A 323 -36.05 -12.86 13.12
C ALA A 323 -34.63 -12.68 12.59
N ILE A 324 -33.99 -13.77 12.15
CA ILE A 324 -32.67 -13.74 11.51
C ILE A 324 -32.72 -12.94 10.21
N THR A 325 -33.77 -13.16 9.39
CA THR A 325 -33.94 -12.45 8.13
C THR A 325 -34.17 -10.95 8.35
N GLN A 326 -35.01 -10.56 9.30
CA GLN A 326 -35.24 -9.15 9.66
C GLN A 326 -33.95 -8.51 10.22
N THR A 327 -33.16 -9.25 11.00
CA THR A 327 -31.86 -8.80 11.49
C THR A 327 -30.90 -8.48 10.35
N LYS A 328 -30.79 -9.38 9.34
CA LYS A 328 -29.96 -9.13 8.15
C LYS A 328 -30.40 -7.88 7.39
N VAL A 329 -31.70 -7.74 7.13
CA VAL A 329 -32.27 -6.57 6.44
C VAL A 329 -31.97 -5.28 7.20
N TYR A 330 -32.23 -5.24 8.50
CA TYR A 330 -31.97 -4.08 9.36
C TYR A 330 -30.50 -3.66 9.34
N LEU A 331 -29.58 -4.62 9.42
CA LEU A 331 -28.14 -4.34 9.38
C LEU A 331 -27.72 -3.81 8.01
N MET A 332 -28.23 -4.39 6.90
CA MET A 332 -27.96 -3.90 5.55
C MET A 332 -28.48 -2.48 5.32
N GLU A 333 -29.68 -2.14 5.82
CA GLU A 333 -30.24 -0.78 5.78
C GLU A 333 -29.40 0.25 6.55
N ASN A 334 -28.62 -0.22 7.56
CA ASN A 334 -27.67 0.58 8.32
C ASN A 334 -26.23 0.51 7.80
N ASN A 335 -26.03 0.18 6.51
CA ASN A 335 -24.74 0.11 5.82
C ASN A 335 -23.76 -0.91 6.45
N VAL A 336 -24.28 -2.02 6.96
CA VAL A 336 -23.50 -3.19 7.33
C VAL A 336 -23.61 -4.20 6.20
N ARG A 337 -22.47 -4.65 5.67
CA ARG A 337 -22.46 -5.77 4.72
C ARG A 337 -22.63 -7.07 5.49
N VAL A 338 -23.55 -7.92 5.03
CA VAL A 338 -23.90 -9.17 5.69
C VAL A 338 -23.64 -10.33 4.74
N GLU A 339 -22.79 -11.27 5.16
CA GLU A 339 -22.41 -12.46 4.42
C GLU A 339 -22.65 -13.71 5.29
N VAL A 340 -23.43 -14.65 4.79
CA VAL A 340 -23.62 -15.94 5.46
C VAL A 340 -22.47 -16.86 5.05
N LEU A 341 -21.64 -17.25 6.00
CA LEU A 341 -20.47 -18.12 5.76
C LEU A 341 -20.85 -19.60 5.73
N GLY A 342 -21.95 -19.97 6.36
CA GLY A 342 -22.45 -21.33 6.44
C GLY A 342 -23.34 -21.52 7.67
N TYR A 343 -23.64 -22.77 7.99
CA TYR A 343 -24.52 -23.16 9.11
C TYR A 343 -23.81 -24.19 10.00
N VAL A 344 -23.99 -24.08 11.30
CA VAL A 344 -23.51 -25.02 12.31
C VAL A 344 -24.66 -25.59 13.11
N GLN A 345 -24.38 -26.67 13.87
CA GLN A 345 -25.37 -27.32 14.78
C GLN A 345 -25.27 -26.74 16.17
#